data_af7e24cb7bed7d9b63faec748ab1d27a
#
_entry.id   af7e24cb7bed7d9b63faec748ab1d27a
#
_cell.length_a   1.000
_cell.length_b   1.000
_cell.length_c   1.000
_cell.angle_alpha   90.00
_cell.angle_beta   90.00
_cell.angle_gamma   90.00
#
_symmetry.space_group_name_H-M   'P 1'
#
loop_
_entity.id
_entity.type
_entity.pdbx_description
1 polymer ?
#
loop_
_entity_poly.entity_id
_entity_poly.type
_entity_poly.pdbx_seq_one_letter_code
_entity_poly.pdbx_strand_id
1 'polypeptide(L)'
;MLGTGTSFGVPQVGCSCAVCVSTDPRDRRTRVAAVVETDARARILIDTPPELRLQLISAGIPDIDAVLYTHDHADHVHGIDDLRAISARRGRLPVYGPADMLERLLQRFSYIFDDEMPRQPETPRPELSLI
;
A
#
# COMPACT_ATOMS: atom_id res chain seq x y z
N MET A 1 7.55 -7.84 7.81
CA MET A 1 6.66 -8.19 6.68
C MET A 1 5.23 -7.92 7.09
N LEU A 2 4.44 -7.27 6.23
CA LEU A 2 3.01 -7.02 6.46
C LEU A 2 2.15 -8.11 5.82
N GLY A 3 2.53 -8.55 4.64
CA GLY A 3 1.91 -9.65 3.93
C GLY A 3 2.95 -10.54 3.26
N THR A 4 2.62 -11.83 3.09
CA THR A 4 3.52 -12.85 2.52
C THR A 4 2.81 -13.73 1.48
N GLY A 5 1.59 -13.35 1.08
CA GLY A 5 0.82 -14.05 0.06
C GLY A 5 1.27 -13.71 -1.35
N THR A 6 0.77 -14.47 -2.30
CA THR A 6 0.91 -14.20 -3.74
C THR A 6 -0.02 -13.06 -4.17
N SER A 7 0.00 -12.71 -5.46
CA SER A 7 -0.94 -11.74 -6.06
C SER A 7 -2.42 -12.07 -5.83
N PHE A 8 -2.76 -13.33 -5.62
CA PHE A 8 -4.13 -13.79 -5.30
C PHE A 8 -4.47 -13.72 -3.81
N GLY A 9 -3.46 -13.64 -2.93
CA GLY A 9 -3.62 -13.86 -1.50
C GLY A 9 -3.88 -15.33 -1.15
N VAL A 10 -3.99 -15.64 0.14
CA VAL A 10 -4.38 -16.96 0.65
C VAL A 10 -5.42 -16.75 1.76
N PRO A 11 -6.62 -17.35 1.70
CA PRO A 11 -7.12 -18.22 0.64
C PRO A 11 -7.36 -17.51 -0.69
N GLN A 12 -7.18 -18.23 -1.79
CA GLN A 12 -7.54 -17.76 -3.12
C GLN A 12 -9.02 -18.01 -3.39
N VAL A 13 -9.69 -17.06 -4.01
CA VAL A 13 -11.10 -17.17 -4.38
C VAL A 13 -11.34 -18.42 -5.26
N GLY A 14 -12.27 -19.26 -4.85
CA GLY A 14 -12.65 -20.50 -5.57
C GLY A 14 -11.66 -21.66 -5.41
N CYS A 15 -10.56 -21.51 -4.68
CA CYS A 15 -9.60 -22.59 -4.44
C CYS A 15 -10.06 -23.49 -3.28
N SER A 16 -10.06 -24.81 -3.51
CA SER A 16 -10.45 -25.83 -2.53
C SER A 16 -9.28 -26.66 -2.01
N CYS A 17 -8.03 -26.23 -2.23
CA CYS A 17 -6.87 -26.94 -1.70
C CYS A 17 -6.82 -26.89 -0.16
N ALA A 18 -6.10 -27.81 0.45
CA ALA A 18 -6.03 -27.96 1.90
C ALA A 18 -5.67 -26.66 2.65
N VAL A 19 -4.81 -25.82 2.06
CA VAL A 19 -4.41 -24.53 2.66
C VAL A 19 -5.53 -23.50 2.54
N CYS A 20 -6.17 -23.38 1.37
CA CYS A 20 -7.22 -22.38 1.15
C CYS A 20 -8.51 -22.66 1.94
N VAL A 21 -8.81 -23.93 2.24
CA VAL A 21 -9.97 -24.32 3.06
C VAL A 21 -9.63 -24.45 4.55
N SER A 22 -8.38 -24.27 4.92
CA SER A 22 -7.92 -24.35 6.31
C SER A 22 -8.58 -23.30 7.19
N THR A 23 -8.87 -23.67 8.43
CA THR A 23 -9.33 -22.75 9.49
C THR A 23 -8.17 -22.19 10.32
N ASP A 24 -6.93 -22.68 10.11
CA ASP A 24 -5.75 -22.17 10.81
C ASP A 24 -5.44 -20.74 10.33
N PRO A 25 -5.41 -19.74 11.23
CA PRO A 25 -5.10 -18.36 10.86
C PRO A 25 -3.69 -18.19 10.24
N ARG A 26 -2.78 -19.11 10.48
CA ARG A 26 -1.43 -19.08 9.87
C ARG A 26 -1.43 -19.39 8.38
N ASP A 27 -2.50 -20.01 7.88
CA ASP A 27 -2.70 -20.28 6.45
C ASP A 27 -3.30 -19.08 5.71
N ARG A 28 -3.65 -18.01 6.41
CA ARG A 28 -4.16 -16.77 5.81
C ARG A 28 -3.01 -15.81 5.56
N ARG A 29 -2.85 -15.40 4.29
CA ARG A 29 -1.75 -14.52 3.86
C ARG A 29 -2.29 -13.45 2.93
N THR A 30 -2.23 -12.21 3.38
CA THR A 30 -2.49 -11.04 2.54
C THR A 30 -1.37 -10.85 1.53
N ARG A 31 -1.63 -10.11 0.45
CA ARG A 31 -0.66 -9.81 -0.61
C ARG A 31 0.59 -9.17 -0.03
N VAL A 32 1.70 -9.34 -0.74
CA VAL A 32 3.02 -8.95 -0.22
C VAL A 32 3.12 -7.43 0.02
N ALA A 33 3.62 -7.08 1.18
CA ALA A 33 4.10 -5.74 1.54
C ALA A 33 5.05 -5.84 2.72
N ALA A 34 5.88 -4.83 2.90
CA ALA A 34 6.80 -4.75 4.02
C ALA A 34 6.93 -3.33 4.54
N VAL A 35 7.29 -3.19 5.81
CA VAL A 35 7.82 -1.95 6.37
C VAL A 35 9.23 -2.22 6.84
N VAL A 36 10.15 -1.35 6.45
CA VAL A 36 11.51 -1.29 6.95
C VAL A 36 11.58 -0.13 7.95
N GLU A 37 11.93 -0.43 9.18
CA GLU A 37 12.22 0.59 10.18
C GLU A 37 13.74 0.76 10.28
N THR A 38 14.22 1.99 10.14
CA THR A 38 15.64 2.33 10.25
C THR A 38 16.04 2.55 11.71
N ASP A 39 17.35 2.61 11.99
CA ASP A 39 17.88 2.94 13.34
C ASP A 39 17.40 4.32 13.83
N ALA A 40 17.15 5.26 12.91
CA ALA A 40 16.56 6.56 13.18
C ALA A 40 15.03 6.52 13.36
N ARG A 41 14.42 5.34 13.39
CA ARG A 41 12.99 5.08 13.48
C ARG A 41 12.14 5.60 12.30
N ALA A 42 12.76 5.92 11.19
CA ALA A 42 12.03 6.20 9.96
C ALA A 42 11.47 4.90 9.39
N ARG A 43 10.20 4.93 8.95
CA ARG A 43 9.47 3.78 8.40
C ARG A 43 9.25 3.94 6.91
N ILE A 44 9.83 3.05 6.14
CA ILE A 44 9.69 2.99 4.69
C ILE A 44 8.75 1.82 4.36
N LEU A 45 7.59 2.15 3.79
CA LEU A 45 6.65 1.14 3.29
C LEU A 45 7.08 0.69 1.90
N ILE A 46 7.13 -0.61 1.67
CA ILE A 46 7.38 -1.23 0.37
C ILE A 46 6.07 -1.79 -0.15
N ASP A 47 5.58 -1.19 -1.23
CA ASP A 47 4.31 -1.46 -1.90
C ASP A 47 3.05 -1.22 -1.05
N THR A 48 1.93 -0.98 -1.74
CA THR A 48 0.62 -0.72 -1.15
C THR A 48 -0.43 -1.68 -1.71
N PRO A 49 -0.47 -2.93 -1.23
CA PRO A 49 -1.48 -3.90 -1.69
C PRO A 49 -2.89 -3.51 -1.26
N PRO A 50 -3.93 -4.09 -1.88
CA PRO A 50 -5.34 -3.81 -1.55
C PRO A 50 -5.71 -3.97 -0.06
N GLU A 51 -4.98 -4.78 0.68
CA GLU A 51 -5.19 -5.01 2.11
C GLU A 51 -4.35 -4.08 3.02
N LEU A 52 -3.69 -3.06 2.48
CA LEU A 52 -2.73 -2.21 3.20
C LEU A 52 -3.26 -1.72 4.55
N ARG A 53 -4.48 -1.16 4.55
CA ARG A 53 -5.11 -0.67 5.78
C ARG A 53 -5.16 -1.73 6.88
N LEU A 54 -5.61 -2.93 6.54
CA LEU A 54 -5.71 -4.04 7.50
C LEU A 54 -4.33 -4.49 7.97
N GLN A 55 -3.36 -4.53 7.07
CA GLN A 55 -1.98 -4.90 7.37
C GLN A 55 -1.34 -3.92 8.36
N LEU A 56 -1.47 -2.61 8.14
CA LEU A 56 -0.91 -1.58 9.02
C LEU A 56 -1.56 -1.61 10.41
N ILE A 57 -2.91 -1.75 10.46
CA ILE A 57 -3.65 -1.87 11.73
C ILE A 57 -3.19 -3.11 12.50
N SER A 58 -3.12 -4.27 11.84
CA SER A 58 -2.71 -5.53 12.45
C SER A 58 -1.29 -5.51 12.99
N ALA A 59 -0.40 -4.77 12.30
CA ALA A 59 0.99 -4.61 12.69
C ALA A 59 1.21 -3.51 13.75
N GLY A 60 0.18 -2.75 14.11
CA GLY A 60 0.29 -1.61 15.04
C GLY A 60 1.15 -0.47 14.48
N ILE A 61 1.18 -0.27 13.16
CA ILE A 61 1.97 0.76 12.50
C ILE A 61 1.05 1.94 12.17
N PRO A 62 1.12 3.04 12.94
CA PRO A 62 0.23 4.18 12.74
C PRO A 62 0.70 5.13 11.64
N ASP A 63 2.02 5.18 11.37
CA ASP A 63 2.63 6.16 10.48
C ASP A 63 3.76 5.57 9.63
N ILE A 64 3.91 6.16 8.44
CA ILE A 64 4.95 5.87 7.44
C ILE A 64 5.61 7.18 7.04
N ASP A 65 6.92 7.17 6.81
CA ASP A 65 7.70 8.35 6.41
C ASP A 65 7.94 8.43 4.90
N ALA A 66 7.94 7.28 4.22
CA ALA A 66 8.12 7.19 2.77
C ALA A 66 7.49 5.91 2.22
N VAL A 67 7.17 5.93 0.92
CA VAL A 67 6.72 4.74 0.18
C VAL A 67 7.71 4.43 -0.93
N LEU A 68 8.07 3.17 -1.08
CA LEU A 68 8.88 2.66 -2.19
C LEU A 68 8.05 1.63 -2.95
N TYR A 69 7.82 1.89 -4.23
CA TYR A 69 7.16 0.92 -5.11
C TYR A 69 8.16 0.09 -5.89
N THR A 70 7.92 -1.22 -5.93
CA THR A 70 8.74 -2.16 -6.70
C THR A 70 8.31 -2.18 -8.17
N HIS A 71 7.01 -2.22 -8.44
CA HIS A 71 6.41 -2.22 -9.77
C HIS A 71 4.91 -1.85 -9.71
N ASP A 72 4.25 -1.72 -10.86
CA ASP A 72 2.91 -1.15 -10.98
C ASP A 72 1.75 -2.17 -11.07
N HIS A 73 1.96 -3.43 -10.73
CA HIS A 73 0.86 -4.40 -10.69
C HIS A 73 -0.16 -4.04 -9.60
N ALA A 74 -1.42 -4.41 -9.84
CA ALA A 74 -2.56 -4.07 -8.98
C ALA A 74 -2.39 -4.52 -7.52
N ASP A 75 -1.82 -5.70 -7.33
CA ASP A 75 -1.54 -6.26 -6.01
C ASP A 75 -0.42 -5.55 -5.24
N HIS A 76 0.30 -4.61 -5.89
CA HIS A 76 1.32 -3.78 -5.28
C HIS A 76 0.94 -2.30 -5.14
N VAL A 77 -0.08 -1.82 -5.88
CA VAL A 77 -0.38 -0.37 -5.90
C VAL A 77 -1.82 -0.01 -5.52
N HIS A 78 -2.78 -0.93 -5.53
CA HIS A 78 -4.20 -0.58 -5.37
C HIS A 78 -4.63 -0.22 -3.94
N GLY A 79 -3.76 -0.32 -2.94
CA GLY A 79 -3.99 0.22 -1.60
C GLY A 79 -3.46 1.64 -1.39
N ILE A 80 -3.05 2.34 -2.47
CA ILE A 80 -2.47 3.69 -2.40
C ILE A 80 -3.41 4.70 -1.70
N ASP A 81 -4.72 4.56 -1.84
CA ASP A 81 -5.71 5.42 -1.19
C ASP A 81 -5.69 5.33 0.35
N ASP A 82 -5.25 4.22 0.91
CA ASP A 82 -5.17 4.07 2.36
C ASP A 82 -4.10 4.98 2.99
N LEU A 83 -3.16 5.50 2.17
CA LEU A 83 -2.15 6.48 2.60
C LEU A 83 -2.75 7.84 2.98
N ARG A 84 -4.00 8.14 2.57
CA ARG A 84 -4.66 9.42 2.89
C ARG A 84 -4.79 9.67 4.39
N ALA A 85 -5.03 8.64 5.19
CA ALA A 85 -5.11 8.75 6.64
C ALA A 85 -3.76 9.13 7.26
N ILE A 86 -2.65 8.72 6.65
CA ILE A 86 -1.28 9.04 7.09
C ILE A 86 -0.91 10.44 6.62
N SER A 87 -1.07 10.74 5.33
CA SER A 87 -0.71 12.04 4.75
C SER A 87 -1.53 13.19 5.35
N ALA A 88 -2.79 12.95 5.72
CA ALA A 88 -3.61 13.95 6.42
C ALA A 88 -3.04 14.38 7.78
N ARG A 89 -2.28 13.50 8.45
CA ARG A 89 -1.64 13.80 9.74
C ARG A 89 -0.21 14.28 9.61
N ARG A 90 0.52 13.76 8.64
CA ARG A 90 1.97 13.98 8.50
C ARG A 90 2.35 14.93 7.37
N GLY A 91 1.40 15.31 6.53
CA GLY A 91 1.65 16.04 5.29
C GLY A 91 2.05 15.12 4.15
N ARG A 92 2.55 15.71 3.08
CA ARG A 92 2.85 15.05 1.82
C ARG A 92 3.94 13.97 1.98
N LEU A 93 3.62 12.74 1.62
CA LEU A 93 4.53 11.61 1.71
C LEU A 93 5.37 11.46 0.44
N PRO A 94 6.70 11.32 0.55
CA PRO A 94 7.56 11.02 -0.59
C PRO A 94 7.34 9.57 -1.07
N VAL A 95 7.29 9.42 -2.39
CA VAL A 95 7.09 8.15 -3.10
C VAL A 95 8.26 7.93 -4.05
N TYR A 96 8.91 6.80 -3.91
CA TYR A 96 10.07 6.40 -4.69
C TYR A 96 9.75 5.15 -5.53
N GLY A 97 10.39 5.05 -6.69
CA GLY A 97 10.29 3.88 -7.55
C GLY A 97 11.04 4.07 -8.86
N PRO A 98 11.11 3.05 -9.74
CA PRO A 98 11.64 3.20 -11.10
C PRO A 98 10.85 4.27 -11.88
N ALA A 99 11.53 5.07 -12.68
CA ALA A 99 10.94 6.22 -13.38
C ALA A 99 9.72 5.82 -14.25
N ASP A 100 9.85 4.74 -15.02
CA ASP A 100 8.77 4.21 -15.87
C ASP A 100 7.56 3.70 -15.05
N MET A 101 7.81 3.17 -13.86
CA MET A 101 6.76 2.77 -12.92
C MET A 101 6.04 4.02 -12.37
N LEU A 102 6.77 5.04 -11.96
CA LEU A 102 6.19 6.29 -11.44
C LEU A 102 5.35 7.01 -12.50
N GLU A 103 5.76 7.01 -13.77
CA GLU A 103 4.95 7.54 -14.87
C GLU A 103 3.61 6.79 -15.01
N ARG A 104 3.61 5.46 -14.92
CA ARG A 104 2.38 4.66 -14.95
C ARG A 104 1.52 4.88 -13.71
N LEU A 105 2.13 5.09 -12.55
CA LEU A 105 1.42 5.42 -11.31
C LEU A 105 0.68 6.75 -11.45
N LEU A 106 1.36 7.79 -11.97
CA LEU A 106 0.77 9.09 -12.28
C LEU A 106 -0.47 8.98 -13.18
N GLN A 107 -0.36 8.21 -14.27
CA GLN A 107 -1.47 8.01 -15.20
C GLN A 107 -2.65 7.28 -14.57
N ARG A 108 -2.36 6.22 -13.80
CA ARG A 108 -3.39 5.36 -13.19
C ARG A 108 -4.13 6.04 -12.05
N PHE A 109 -3.42 6.84 -11.26
CA PHE A 109 -3.93 7.51 -10.07
C PHE A 109 -3.82 9.04 -10.20
N SER A 110 -4.11 9.58 -11.38
CA SER A 110 -3.98 11.01 -11.69
C SER A 110 -4.69 11.89 -10.66
N TYR A 111 -5.85 11.47 -10.14
CA TYR A 111 -6.60 12.19 -9.12
C TYR A 111 -5.82 12.42 -7.80
N ILE A 112 -4.80 11.61 -7.51
CA ILE A 112 -3.93 11.78 -6.33
C ILE A 112 -2.89 12.86 -6.58
N PHE A 113 -2.31 12.88 -7.78
CA PHE A 113 -1.14 13.67 -8.12
C PHE A 113 -1.44 14.98 -8.85
N ASP A 114 -2.66 15.12 -9.38
CA ASP A 114 -3.09 16.32 -10.07
C ASP A 114 -3.57 17.37 -9.07
N ASP A 115 -2.76 18.42 -8.85
CA ASP A 115 -3.08 19.51 -7.93
C ASP A 115 -4.21 20.42 -8.45
N GLU A 116 -4.54 20.38 -9.75
CA GLU A 116 -5.63 21.14 -10.36
C GLU A 116 -7.01 20.47 -10.16
N MET A 117 -7.04 19.18 -9.84
CA MET A 117 -8.29 18.49 -9.55
C MET A 117 -8.95 19.00 -8.27
N PRO A 118 -10.26 19.34 -8.30
CA PRO A 118 -10.97 19.82 -7.13
C PRO A 118 -10.83 18.87 -5.93
N ARG A 119 -10.36 19.39 -4.80
CA ARG A 119 -10.32 18.64 -3.54
C ARG A 119 -11.70 18.63 -2.92
N GLN A 120 -12.25 17.45 -2.68
CA GLN A 120 -13.50 17.30 -1.95
C GLN A 120 -13.19 17.21 -0.45
N PRO A 121 -13.65 18.14 0.40
CA PRO A 121 -13.35 18.14 1.84
C PRO A 121 -13.81 16.84 2.53
N GLU A 122 -14.90 16.26 2.03
CA GLU A 122 -15.54 15.06 2.61
C GLU A 122 -14.82 13.74 2.21
N THR A 123 -14.04 13.78 1.13
CA THR A 123 -13.29 12.61 0.63
C THR A 123 -11.85 13.02 0.32
N PRO A 124 -11.02 13.20 1.36
CA PRO A 124 -9.63 13.59 1.16
C PRO A 124 -8.88 12.51 0.37
N ARG A 125 -8.10 12.94 -0.61
CA ARG A 125 -7.17 12.06 -1.34
C ARG A 125 -5.82 11.99 -0.63
N PRO A 126 -4.99 10.97 -0.86
CA PRO A 126 -3.61 10.97 -0.38
C PRO A 126 -2.83 12.18 -0.90
N GLU A 127 -1.97 12.75 -0.07
CA GLU A 127 -1.01 13.76 -0.49
C GLU A 127 0.35 13.09 -0.68
N LEU A 128 0.77 12.90 -1.93
CA LEU A 128 1.98 12.18 -2.29
C LEU A 128 2.88 13.05 -3.18
N SER A 129 4.20 12.87 -3.08
CA SER A 129 5.20 13.47 -3.96
C SER A 129 6.04 12.39 -4.59
N LEU A 130 6.08 12.33 -5.91
CA LEU A 130 7.01 11.45 -6.64
C LEU A 130 8.42 12.01 -6.58
N ILE A 131 9.44 11.18 -6.34
CA ILE A 131 10.85 11.54 -6.22
C ILE A 131 11.67 10.68 -7.19
#